data_b2fca6c5d5feca9a70da05978249714a
#
_entry.id   b2fca6c5d5feca9a70da05978249714a
#
_cell.length_a   1.000
_cell.length_b   1.000
_cell.length_c   1.000
_cell.angle_alpha   90.00
_cell.angle_beta   90.00
_cell.angle_gamma   90.00
#
_symmetry.space_group_name_H-M   'P 1'
#
loop_
_entity.id
_entity.type
_entity.pdbx_description
1 polymer ?
#
loop_
_entity_poly.entity_id
_entity_poly.type
_entity_poly.pdbx_seq_one_letter_code
_entity_poly.pdbx_strand_id
1 'polypeptide(L)'
;MSGTLILMSLVLGLGSFLVGILPLSFAFSKLHISMLSTLGTGLLVGTALGVIIPEGVEAVVSSHRHKRTDEEEAGIPTSTISISLLAGFVLMLVVEQLLAPHSHSPSFGPVSLHEHGTLEFDAELDELARAEDAERPSPRPGSHDSIEATQHGRGHAIALTLGLFIHALTDGLALGTSFLPSNPSSSSQPSELSFIVFVALMVHKAPTALALTTSLLATSLPRPECRKHLALFSASTPIGAILTFYLMSYLASGTNHDWTGAALLFSGGTFLYVATVLQPVSGHKEDISRGTRVGLIALGMFVPFTLGSVLGHGHGH
;
A
#
# COMPACT_ATOMS: atom_id res chain seq x y z
N MET A 1 -13.05 -20.14 19.29
CA MET A 1 -12.88 -18.84 18.60
C MET A 1 -11.40 -18.48 18.37
N SER A 2 -10.54 -18.49 19.38
CA SER A 2 -9.11 -18.16 19.20
C SER A 2 -8.38 -19.07 18.19
N GLY A 3 -8.69 -20.37 18.14
CA GLY A 3 -8.07 -21.30 17.19
C GLY A 3 -8.40 -20.98 15.71
N THR A 4 -9.65 -20.60 15.42
CA THR A 4 -10.07 -20.21 14.07
C THR A 4 -9.41 -18.91 13.61
N LEU A 5 -9.30 -17.91 14.49
CA LEU A 5 -8.58 -16.67 14.20
C LEU A 5 -7.11 -16.94 13.84
N ILE A 6 -6.44 -17.76 14.68
CA ILE A 6 -5.03 -18.12 14.44
C ILE A 6 -4.89 -18.84 13.09
N LEU A 7 -5.76 -19.80 12.80
CA LEU A 7 -5.72 -20.52 11.52
C LEU A 7 -5.92 -19.58 10.33
N MET A 8 -6.96 -18.75 10.35
CA MET A 8 -7.26 -17.81 9.26
C MET A 8 -6.13 -16.78 9.08
N SER A 9 -5.61 -16.22 10.16
CA SER A 9 -4.50 -15.27 10.09
C SER A 9 -3.21 -15.89 9.56
N LEU A 10 -2.90 -17.14 9.94
CA LEU A 10 -1.76 -17.88 9.39
C LEU A 10 -1.94 -18.20 7.91
N VAL A 11 -3.14 -18.59 7.49
CA VAL A 11 -3.43 -18.83 6.06
C VAL A 11 -3.24 -17.55 5.25
N LEU A 12 -3.67 -16.38 5.75
CA LEU A 12 -3.43 -15.08 5.11
C LEU A 12 -1.93 -14.75 5.03
N GLY A 13 -1.20 -14.92 6.12
CA GLY A 13 0.25 -14.67 6.15
C GLY A 13 1.02 -15.58 5.21
N LEU A 14 0.77 -16.89 5.29
CA LEU A 14 1.43 -17.88 4.43
C LEU A 14 1.06 -17.71 2.96
N GLY A 15 -0.23 -17.49 2.67
CA GLY A 15 -0.73 -17.27 1.31
C GLY A 15 -0.09 -16.04 0.66
N SER A 16 -0.05 -14.89 1.37
CA SER A 16 0.60 -13.69 0.87
C SER A 16 2.12 -13.88 0.65
N PHE A 17 2.80 -14.62 1.54
CA PHE A 17 4.21 -14.94 1.38
C PHE A 17 4.45 -15.83 0.15
N LEU A 18 3.67 -16.89 -0.03
CA LEU A 18 3.80 -17.80 -1.17
C LEU A 18 3.54 -17.10 -2.50
N VAL A 19 2.53 -16.25 -2.57
CA VAL A 19 2.25 -15.46 -3.78
C VAL A 19 3.36 -14.45 -4.03
N GLY A 20 3.79 -13.71 -3.01
CA GLY A 20 4.84 -12.70 -3.14
C GLY A 20 6.22 -13.26 -3.46
N ILE A 21 6.52 -14.51 -3.14
CA ILE A 21 7.82 -15.12 -3.47
C ILE A 21 7.91 -15.53 -4.95
N LEU A 22 6.80 -15.64 -5.67
CA LEU A 22 6.79 -16.04 -7.08
C LEU A 22 7.70 -15.16 -7.96
N PRO A 23 7.59 -13.82 -7.95
CA PRO A 23 8.49 -12.98 -8.74
C PRO A 23 9.96 -13.11 -8.33
N LEU A 24 10.24 -13.44 -7.07
CA LEU A 24 11.61 -13.61 -6.58
C LEU A 24 12.23 -14.95 -6.99
N SER A 25 11.41 -15.91 -7.40
CA SER A 25 11.88 -17.27 -7.78
C SER A 25 12.37 -17.34 -9.22
N PHE A 26 11.98 -16.38 -10.06
CA PHE A 26 12.36 -16.36 -11.47
C PHE A 26 13.48 -15.32 -11.75
N ALA A 27 14.32 -15.61 -12.74
CA ALA A 27 15.33 -14.68 -13.24
C ALA A 27 14.72 -13.84 -14.38
N PHE A 28 14.25 -12.64 -14.06
CA PHE A 28 13.70 -11.71 -15.04
C PHE A 28 14.76 -10.80 -15.66
N SER A 29 14.62 -10.46 -16.94
CA SER A 29 15.38 -9.37 -17.56
C SER A 29 14.93 -8.00 -17.03
N LYS A 30 15.77 -6.97 -17.21
CA LYS A 30 15.43 -5.60 -16.77
C LYS A 30 14.08 -5.10 -17.33
N LEU A 31 13.81 -5.41 -18.61
CA LEU A 31 12.56 -5.05 -19.27
C LEU A 31 11.35 -5.73 -18.58
N HIS A 32 11.44 -7.03 -18.28
CA HIS A 32 10.37 -7.74 -17.59
C HIS A 32 10.14 -7.21 -16.18
N ILE A 33 11.20 -6.87 -15.45
CA ILE A 33 11.08 -6.26 -14.10
C ILE A 33 10.36 -4.89 -14.21
N SER A 34 10.71 -4.07 -15.19
CA SER A 34 10.05 -2.78 -15.41
C SER A 34 8.56 -2.94 -15.76
N MET A 35 8.21 -3.91 -16.61
CA MET A 35 6.82 -4.23 -16.93
C MET A 35 6.05 -4.74 -15.70
N LEU A 36 6.65 -5.66 -14.92
CA LEU A 36 6.05 -6.19 -13.70
C LEU A 36 5.85 -5.11 -12.62
N SER A 37 6.82 -4.21 -12.46
CA SER A 37 6.69 -3.08 -11.54
C SER A 37 5.57 -2.13 -11.97
N THR A 38 5.46 -1.85 -13.27
CA THR A 38 4.36 -1.02 -13.82
C THR A 38 3.00 -1.68 -13.61
N LEU A 39 2.91 -2.99 -13.82
CA LEU A 39 1.71 -3.77 -13.52
C LEU A 39 1.41 -3.75 -12.02
N GLY A 40 2.44 -3.90 -11.17
CA GLY A 40 2.34 -3.81 -9.71
C GLY A 40 1.76 -2.47 -9.23
N THR A 41 2.14 -1.38 -9.87
CA THR A 41 1.54 -0.06 -9.63
C THR A 41 0.02 -0.09 -9.88
N GLY A 42 -0.40 -0.66 -11.01
CA GLY A 42 -1.82 -0.84 -11.30
C GLY A 42 -2.53 -1.74 -10.28
N LEU A 43 -1.89 -2.85 -9.89
CA LEU A 43 -2.42 -3.75 -8.86
C LEU A 43 -2.67 -3.02 -7.53
N LEU A 44 -1.73 -2.18 -7.07
CA LEU A 44 -1.91 -1.41 -5.82
C LEU A 44 -3.08 -0.44 -5.92
N VAL A 45 -3.14 0.38 -6.98
CA VAL A 45 -4.23 1.34 -7.16
C VAL A 45 -5.58 0.64 -7.33
N GLY A 46 -5.63 -0.43 -8.13
CA GLY A 46 -6.83 -1.22 -8.35
C GLY A 46 -7.32 -1.91 -7.07
N THR A 47 -6.41 -2.41 -6.25
CA THR A 47 -6.74 -2.98 -4.94
C THR A 47 -7.32 -1.94 -3.99
N ALA A 48 -6.73 -0.73 -3.91
CA ALA A 48 -7.24 0.34 -3.07
C ALA A 48 -8.66 0.75 -3.46
N LEU A 49 -8.85 1.11 -4.74
CA LEU A 49 -10.10 1.70 -5.24
C LEU A 49 -11.18 0.67 -5.56
N GLY A 50 -10.78 -0.52 -6.03
CA GLY A 50 -11.71 -1.55 -6.51
C GLY A 50 -12.09 -2.59 -5.48
N VAL A 51 -11.34 -2.71 -4.37
CA VAL A 51 -11.60 -3.75 -3.36
C VAL A 51 -11.68 -3.14 -1.95
N ILE A 52 -10.61 -2.60 -1.40
CA ILE A 52 -10.54 -2.23 0.02
C ILE A 52 -11.54 -1.11 0.40
N ILE A 53 -11.59 -0.05 -0.39
CA ILE A 53 -12.49 1.07 -0.10
C ILE A 53 -13.96 0.66 -0.24
N PRO A 54 -14.41 0.00 -1.31
CA PRO A 54 -15.79 -0.50 -1.41
C PRO A 54 -16.18 -1.43 -0.28
N GLU A 55 -15.34 -2.41 0.08
CA GLU A 55 -15.60 -3.34 1.19
C GLU A 55 -15.69 -2.61 2.55
N GLY A 56 -14.80 -1.66 2.80
CA GLY A 56 -14.85 -0.84 4.00
C GLY A 56 -16.12 0.01 4.10
N VAL A 57 -16.58 0.59 2.98
CA VAL A 57 -17.83 1.34 2.91
C VAL A 57 -19.01 0.41 3.18
N GLU A 58 -19.06 -0.76 2.55
CA GLU A 58 -20.11 -1.74 2.75
C GLU A 58 -20.17 -2.22 4.21
N ALA A 59 -19.03 -2.49 4.85
CA ALA A 59 -18.96 -2.88 6.24
C ALA A 59 -19.48 -1.80 7.20
N VAL A 60 -19.20 -0.51 6.93
CA VAL A 60 -19.71 0.60 7.74
C VAL A 60 -21.21 0.80 7.53
N VAL A 61 -21.68 0.73 6.28
CA VAL A 61 -23.11 0.90 5.97
C VAL A 61 -23.95 -0.23 6.55
N SER A 62 -23.49 -1.47 6.44
CA SER A 62 -24.19 -2.65 6.98
C SER A 62 -24.27 -2.60 8.50
N SER A 63 -23.20 -2.18 9.20
CA SER A 63 -23.22 -2.03 10.66
C SER A 63 -24.19 -0.92 11.12
N HIS A 64 -24.35 0.18 10.36
CA HIS A 64 -25.30 1.24 10.66
C HIS A 64 -26.74 0.83 10.45
N ARG A 65 -27.04 0.03 9.41
CA ARG A 65 -28.40 -0.50 9.18
C ARG A 65 -28.89 -1.38 10.32
N HIS A 66 -28.03 -2.19 10.93
CA HIS A 66 -28.39 -3.08 12.04
C HIS A 66 -28.72 -2.34 13.34
N LYS A 67 -28.30 -1.10 13.50
CA LYS A 67 -28.51 -0.31 14.74
C LYS A 67 -29.82 0.50 14.77
N ARG A 68 -30.45 0.73 13.62
CA ARG A 68 -31.68 1.53 13.53
C ARG A 68 -32.88 0.65 13.34
N THR A 69 -33.77 0.68 14.30
CA THR A 69 -35.15 0.15 14.20
C THR A 69 -35.97 1.05 13.28
N ASP A 70 -36.50 0.50 12.28
CA ASP A 70 -37.59 0.65 11.31
C ASP A 70 -38.25 2.01 10.98
N GLU A 71 -37.89 3.18 11.51
CA GLU A 71 -38.66 4.40 11.24
C GLU A 71 -37.88 5.68 10.83
N GLU A 72 -36.57 5.65 10.73
CA GLU A 72 -35.78 6.78 10.20
C GLU A 72 -35.03 6.38 8.91
N GLU A 73 -35.16 7.20 7.85
CA GLU A 73 -34.36 7.06 6.63
C GLU A 73 -32.87 6.96 7.02
N ALA A 74 -32.31 5.78 6.79
CA ALA A 74 -30.92 5.49 7.13
C ALA A 74 -29.97 6.28 6.22
N GLY A 75 -29.62 7.50 6.60
CA GLY A 75 -28.59 8.27 5.94
C GLY A 75 -27.26 7.50 5.97
N ILE A 76 -26.51 7.54 4.86
CA ILE A 76 -25.17 6.94 4.77
C ILE A 76 -24.26 7.60 5.81
N PRO A 77 -23.49 6.87 6.63
CA PRO A 77 -22.58 7.43 7.63
C PRO A 77 -21.32 8.02 6.98
N THR A 78 -21.51 9.07 6.17
CA THR A 78 -20.46 9.70 5.36
C THR A 78 -19.31 10.26 6.19
N SER A 79 -19.61 10.77 7.40
CA SER A 79 -18.58 11.30 8.31
C SER A 79 -17.63 10.20 8.79
N THR A 80 -18.14 9.05 9.17
CA THR A 80 -17.30 7.90 9.59
C THR A 80 -16.43 7.42 8.45
N ILE A 81 -16.99 7.30 7.25
CA ILE A 81 -16.25 6.89 6.04
C ILE A 81 -15.11 7.87 5.75
N SER A 82 -15.45 9.19 5.70
CA SER A 82 -14.47 10.22 5.36
C SER A 82 -13.37 10.34 6.40
N ILE A 83 -13.71 10.36 7.70
CA ILE A 83 -12.73 10.51 8.78
C ILE A 83 -11.80 9.29 8.82
N SER A 84 -12.32 8.07 8.66
CA SER A 84 -11.50 6.87 8.68
C SER A 84 -10.49 6.84 7.54
N LEU A 85 -10.92 7.14 6.31
CA LEU A 85 -10.03 7.22 5.15
C LEU A 85 -8.97 8.32 5.30
N LEU A 86 -9.39 9.52 5.71
CA LEU A 86 -8.47 10.64 5.92
C LEU A 86 -7.47 10.36 7.04
N ALA A 87 -7.91 9.78 8.15
CA ALA A 87 -7.03 9.44 9.26
C ALA A 87 -5.94 8.44 8.83
N GLY A 88 -6.31 7.41 8.06
CA GLY A 88 -5.36 6.45 7.50
C GLY A 88 -4.35 7.11 6.54
N PHE A 89 -4.84 7.95 5.63
CA PHE A 89 -4.00 8.67 4.68
C PHE A 89 -3.03 9.63 5.39
N VAL A 90 -3.53 10.41 6.35
CA VAL A 90 -2.73 11.36 7.14
C VAL A 90 -1.71 10.63 8.01
N LEU A 91 -2.07 9.50 8.63
CA LEU A 91 -1.12 8.69 9.39
C LEU A 91 0.09 8.33 8.53
N MET A 92 -0.15 7.86 7.31
CA MET A 92 0.94 7.48 6.39
C MET A 92 1.78 8.67 5.95
N LEU A 93 1.15 9.82 5.70
CA LEU A 93 1.85 11.06 5.40
C LEU A 93 2.78 11.47 6.57
N VAL A 94 2.27 11.39 7.81
CA VAL A 94 3.08 11.70 9.01
C VAL A 94 4.22 10.71 9.19
N VAL A 95 3.95 9.41 9.01
CA VAL A 95 4.97 8.36 9.10
C VAL A 95 6.09 8.59 8.08
N GLU A 96 5.75 8.91 6.84
CA GLU A 96 6.75 9.20 5.80
C GLU A 96 7.58 10.45 6.17
N GLN A 97 6.94 11.53 6.57
CA GLN A 97 7.62 12.78 6.93
C GLN A 97 8.54 12.62 8.15
N LEU A 98 8.17 11.79 9.12
CA LEU A 98 8.98 11.56 10.33
C LEU A 98 10.13 10.58 10.11
N LEU A 99 9.93 9.56 9.27
CA LEU A 99 10.89 8.47 9.10
C LEU A 99 11.77 8.61 7.86
N ALA A 100 11.36 9.43 6.87
CA ALA A 100 12.13 9.75 5.68
C ALA A 100 12.38 11.26 5.52
N PRO A 101 12.95 11.97 6.52
CA PRO A 101 13.05 13.43 6.53
C PRO A 101 13.95 14.03 5.43
N HIS A 102 14.64 13.21 4.64
CA HIS A 102 15.61 13.67 3.64
C HIS A 102 15.34 13.19 2.21
N SER A 103 14.23 12.52 1.95
CA SER A 103 14.00 11.92 0.62
C SER A 103 13.17 12.78 -0.34
N HIS A 104 12.41 13.75 0.13
CA HIS A 104 11.55 14.59 -0.71
C HIS A 104 11.49 16.03 -0.16
N SER A 105 12.40 16.89 -0.60
CA SER A 105 12.01 18.28 -0.77
C SER A 105 10.98 18.28 -1.91
N PRO A 106 9.72 18.70 -1.70
CA PRO A 106 8.87 19.04 -2.83
C PRO A 106 9.57 20.20 -3.53
N SER A 107 10.17 19.92 -4.67
CA SER A 107 10.66 20.95 -5.58
C SER A 107 9.43 21.67 -6.16
N PHE A 108 8.86 22.57 -5.39
CA PHE A 108 8.19 23.73 -5.94
C PHE A 108 9.29 24.57 -6.55
N GLY A 109 9.73 24.19 -7.75
CA GLY A 109 10.55 25.05 -8.56
C GLY A 109 9.83 26.38 -8.69
N PRO A 110 10.50 27.52 -8.45
CA PRO A 110 9.90 28.80 -8.75
C PRO A 110 9.54 28.78 -10.24
N VAL A 111 8.28 29.09 -10.54
CA VAL A 111 7.83 29.40 -11.90
C VAL A 111 8.75 30.50 -12.38
N SER A 112 9.69 30.17 -13.25
CA SER A 112 10.57 31.15 -13.90
C SER A 112 9.69 31.95 -14.84
N LEU A 113 9.24 33.10 -14.36
CA LEU A 113 8.81 34.20 -15.22
C LEU A 113 10.03 34.56 -16.07
N HIS A 114 9.94 34.28 -17.35
CA HIS A 114 10.87 34.79 -18.35
C HIS A 114 10.81 36.30 -18.36
N GLU A 115 11.76 36.91 -17.70
CA GLU A 115 12.09 38.32 -17.92
C GLU A 115 13.33 38.37 -18.79
N HIS A 116 13.19 38.95 -19.98
CA HIS A 116 14.23 39.18 -20.94
C HIS A 116 15.24 40.20 -20.38
N GLY A 117 16.48 39.81 -20.25
CA GLY A 117 17.57 40.76 -20.05
C GLY A 117 18.62 40.30 -19.06
N THR A 118 19.61 39.52 -19.49
CA THR A 118 21.01 39.47 -19.01
C THR A 118 21.75 38.25 -19.59
N LEU A 119 21.71 38.07 -20.93
CA LEU A 119 22.38 36.93 -21.59
C LEU A 119 23.89 37.09 -21.78
N GLU A 120 24.46 38.22 -21.42
CA GLU A 120 25.90 38.52 -21.70
C GLU A 120 26.82 38.23 -20.50
N PHE A 121 26.31 38.26 -19.28
CA PHE A 121 27.11 38.04 -18.07
C PHE A 121 27.26 36.56 -17.67
N ASP A 122 26.29 35.74 -18.00
CA ASP A 122 26.30 34.28 -17.70
C ASP A 122 27.26 33.49 -18.62
N ALA A 123 27.48 33.96 -19.85
CA ALA A 123 28.40 33.32 -20.78
C ALA A 123 29.89 33.46 -20.36
N GLU A 124 30.24 34.56 -19.75
CA GLU A 124 31.63 34.83 -19.29
C GLU A 124 31.96 34.06 -18.00
N LEU A 125 30.97 33.83 -17.13
CA LEU A 125 31.08 32.98 -15.93
C LEU A 125 31.17 31.48 -16.27
N ASP A 126 30.47 31.03 -17.31
CA ASP A 126 30.53 29.65 -17.77
C ASP A 126 31.87 29.31 -18.45
N GLU A 127 32.49 30.28 -19.10
CA GLU A 127 33.79 30.12 -19.74
C GLU A 127 34.94 30.12 -18.70
N LEU A 128 34.83 30.93 -17.64
CA LEU A 128 35.75 30.91 -16.49
C LEU A 128 35.62 29.60 -15.67
N ALA A 129 34.43 29.11 -15.44
CA ALA A 129 34.18 27.81 -14.75
C ALA A 129 34.76 26.64 -15.55
N ARG A 130 34.67 26.68 -16.89
CA ARG A 130 35.28 25.65 -17.76
C ARG A 130 36.80 25.70 -17.78
N ALA A 131 37.42 26.87 -17.58
CA ALA A 131 38.88 27.00 -17.53
C ALA A 131 39.45 26.44 -16.22
N GLU A 132 38.75 26.60 -15.08
CA GLU A 132 39.18 26.04 -13.79
C GLU A 132 39.04 24.51 -13.73
N ASP A 133 38.03 23.92 -14.40
CA ASP A 133 37.85 22.48 -14.46
C ASP A 133 38.86 21.73 -15.37
N ALA A 134 39.52 22.48 -16.28
CA ALA A 134 40.55 21.92 -17.16
C ALA A 134 41.90 21.62 -16.45
N GLU A 135 42.14 22.20 -15.27
CA GLU A 135 43.39 22.00 -14.48
C GLU A 135 43.24 20.97 -13.35
N ARG A 136 42.04 20.42 -13.08
CA ARG A 136 41.90 19.36 -12.09
C ARG A 136 42.07 17.99 -12.74
N PRO A 137 42.91 17.09 -12.14
CA PRO A 137 42.98 15.70 -12.58
C PRO A 137 41.60 15.09 -12.43
N SER A 138 41.00 14.63 -13.53
CA SER A 138 39.68 14.02 -13.59
C SER A 138 39.48 13.00 -12.48
N PRO A 139 38.51 13.16 -11.56
CA PRO A 139 38.08 12.08 -10.71
C PRO A 139 37.50 10.99 -11.63
N ARG A 140 37.92 9.74 -11.46
CA ARG A 140 37.39 8.60 -12.22
C ARG A 140 35.87 8.58 -12.14
N PRO A 141 35.11 8.67 -13.26
CA PRO A 141 33.67 8.54 -13.22
C PRO A 141 33.34 7.10 -12.85
N GLY A 142 32.72 6.85 -11.73
CA GLY A 142 32.20 5.53 -11.44
C GLY A 142 31.86 5.15 -9.99
N SER A 143 32.25 5.90 -8.97
CA SER A 143 32.03 5.44 -7.59
C SER A 143 31.00 6.26 -6.78
N HIS A 144 30.79 7.55 -7.09
CA HIS A 144 29.83 8.36 -6.34
C HIS A 144 28.39 8.18 -6.83
N ASP A 145 28.14 8.16 -8.14
CA ASP A 145 26.78 8.01 -8.70
C ASP A 145 26.14 6.64 -8.36
N SER A 146 26.96 5.59 -8.30
CA SER A 146 26.44 4.23 -7.95
C SER A 146 26.09 4.11 -6.47
N ILE A 147 26.76 4.84 -5.58
CA ILE A 147 26.48 4.81 -4.13
C ILE A 147 25.19 5.60 -3.83
N GLU A 148 25.01 6.76 -4.43
CA GLU A 148 23.82 7.60 -4.26
C GLU A 148 22.57 6.92 -4.84
N ALA A 149 22.65 6.32 -6.03
CA ALA A 149 21.55 5.56 -6.63
C ALA A 149 21.13 4.36 -5.78
N THR A 150 22.10 3.67 -5.17
CA THR A 150 21.80 2.53 -4.28
C THR A 150 21.19 2.97 -2.96
N GLN A 151 21.63 4.08 -2.39
CA GLN A 151 21.05 4.64 -1.16
C GLN A 151 19.62 5.15 -1.39
N HIS A 152 19.37 5.82 -2.51
CA HIS A 152 18.04 6.31 -2.87
C HIS A 152 17.04 5.15 -3.08
N GLY A 153 17.46 4.10 -3.80
CA GLY A 153 16.66 2.88 -4.01
C GLY A 153 16.33 2.16 -2.69
N ARG A 154 17.29 2.11 -1.76
CA ARG A 154 17.10 1.49 -0.44
C ARG A 154 16.14 2.28 0.46
N GLY A 155 16.25 3.61 0.48
CA GLY A 155 15.32 4.48 1.21
C GLY A 155 13.88 4.31 0.72
N HIS A 156 13.68 4.31 -0.59
CA HIS A 156 12.38 4.09 -1.20
C HIS A 156 11.78 2.71 -0.87
N ALA A 157 12.59 1.66 -0.93
CA ALA A 157 12.17 0.30 -0.58
C ALA A 157 11.75 0.19 0.89
N ILE A 158 12.45 0.86 1.80
CA ILE A 158 12.09 0.89 3.24
C ILE A 158 10.76 1.63 3.43
N ALA A 159 10.57 2.80 2.80
CA ALA A 159 9.34 3.57 2.89
C ALA A 159 8.12 2.78 2.37
N LEU A 160 8.27 2.15 1.19
CA LEU A 160 7.23 1.29 0.61
C LEU A 160 6.89 0.11 1.53
N THR A 161 7.90 -0.58 2.05
CA THR A 161 7.68 -1.73 2.94
C THR A 161 7.04 -1.31 4.25
N LEU A 162 7.48 -0.19 4.83
CA LEU A 162 6.91 0.33 6.06
C LEU A 162 5.44 0.72 5.87
N GLY A 163 5.12 1.38 4.75
CA GLY A 163 3.74 1.72 4.41
C GLY A 163 2.85 0.49 4.30
N LEU A 164 3.30 -0.52 3.56
CA LEU A 164 2.56 -1.77 3.43
C LEU A 164 2.55 -2.61 4.72
N PHE A 165 3.56 -2.49 5.56
CA PHE A 165 3.58 -3.11 6.90
C PHE A 165 2.50 -2.50 7.81
N ILE A 166 2.39 -1.17 7.86
CA ILE A 166 1.36 -0.47 8.65
C ILE A 166 -0.03 -0.83 8.11
N HIS A 167 -0.23 -0.77 6.79
CA HIS A 167 -1.46 -1.22 6.16
C HIS A 167 -1.81 -2.66 6.57
N ALA A 168 -0.89 -3.60 6.47
CA ALA A 168 -1.12 -4.99 6.82
C ALA A 168 -1.37 -5.23 8.33
N LEU A 169 -0.84 -4.38 9.22
CA LEU A 169 -1.22 -4.37 10.63
C LEU A 169 -2.67 -3.92 10.82
N THR A 170 -3.11 -2.90 10.10
CA THR A 170 -4.51 -2.43 10.16
C THR A 170 -5.50 -3.42 9.57
N ASP A 171 -5.11 -4.19 8.55
CA ASP A 171 -5.87 -5.36 8.08
C ASP A 171 -6.03 -6.40 9.21
N GLY A 172 -4.94 -6.67 9.93
CA GLY A 172 -4.97 -7.53 11.12
C GLY A 172 -5.89 -6.99 12.20
N LEU A 173 -5.92 -5.66 12.41
CA LEU A 173 -6.86 -5.01 13.34
C LEU A 173 -8.31 -5.31 12.91
N ALA A 174 -8.66 -5.13 11.65
CA ALA A 174 -9.99 -5.42 11.13
C ALA A 174 -10.38 -6.91 11.32
N LEU A 175 -9.46 -7.83 11.02
CA LEU A 175 -9.70 -9.26 11.24
C LEU A 175 -9.83 -9.58 12.74
N GLY A 176 -8.97 -9.05 13.58
CA GLY A 176 -9.01 -9.28 15.03
C GLY A 176 -10.30 -8.80 15.68
N THR A 177 -10.79 -7.60 15.26
CA THR A 177 -12.06 -7.06 15.75
C THR A 177 -13.28 -7.86 15.28
N SER A 178 -13.26 -8.44 14.10
CA SER A 178 -14.37 -9.25 13.58
C SER A 178 -14.63 -10.53 14.38
N PHE A 179 -13.67 -11.00 15.17
CA PHE A 179 -13.79 -12.15 16.06
C PHE A 179 -14.28 -11.82 17.47
N LEU A 180 -14.44 -10.54 17.80
CA LEU A 180 -14.97 -10.16 19.11
C LEU A 180 -16.47 -10.52 19.22
N PRO A 181 -16.98 -10.84 20.43
CA PRO A 181 -18.40 -11.17 20.62
C PRO A 181 -19.29 -9.98 20.22
N SER A 182 -20.26 -10.21 19.34
CA SER A 182 -21.31 -9.23 19.01
C SER A 182 -22.39 -9.21 20.09
N ASN A 183 -23.17 -8.12 20.16
CA ASN A 183 -24.34 -8.07 21.05
C ASN A 183 -25.30 -9.21 20.73
N PRO A 184 -25.95 -9.84 21.75
CA PRO A 184 -26.84 -11.00 21.55
C PRO A 184 -28.09 -10.72 20.70
N SER A 185 -28.34 -9.45 20.33
CA SER A 185 -29.45 -9.04 19.46
C SER A 185 -29.11 -9.02 17.96
N SER A 186 -27.87 -9.23 17.57
CA SER A 186 -27.49 -9.31 16.14
C SER A 186 -27.68 -10.74 15.61
N SER A 187 -28.52 -10.89 14.58
CA SER A 187 -28.84 -12.17 13.94
C SER A 187 -27.68 -12.80 13.14
N SER A 188 -26.62 -12.03 12.84
CA SER A 188 -25.42 -12.53 12.19
C SER A 188 -24.49 -13.19 13.22
N GLN A 189 -24.18 -14.46 13.00
CA GLN A 189 -23.23 -15.18 13.83
C GLN A 189 -21.83 -14.56 13.68
N PRO A 190 -21.04 -14.42 14.76
CA PRO A 190 -19.67 -13.88 14.67
C PRO A 190 -18.78 -14.60 13.65
N SER A 191 -19.11 -15.85 13.32
CA SER A 191 -18.41 -16.64 12.31
C SER A 191 -18.62 -16.15 10.88
N GLU A 192 -19.79 -15.58 10.55
CA GLU A 192 -20.09 -15.10 9.20
C GLU A 192 -19.32 -13.79 8.89
N LEU A 193 -19.38 -12.80 9.80
CA LEU A 193 -18.64 -11.56 9.62
C LEU A 193 -17.13 -11.80 9.52
N SER A 194 -16.60 -12.67 10.40
CA SER A 194 -15.17 -13.00 10.39
C SER A 194 -14.75 -13.69 9.10
N PHE A 195 -15.62 -14.54 8.53
CA PHE A 195 -15.34 -15.21 7.27
C PHE A 195 -15.38 -14.24 6.08
N ILE A 196 -16.34 -13.31 6.06
CA ILE A 196 -16.43 -12.27 5.02
C ILE A 196 -15.17 -11.41 5.05
N VAL A 197 -14.78 -10.90 6.22
CA VAL A 197 -13.55 -10.11 6.39
C VAL A 197 -12.31 -10.90 5.96
N PHE A 198 -12.23 -12.18 6.31
CA PHE A 198 -11.13 -13.05 5.91
C PHE A 198 -11.03 -13.19 4.39
N VAL A 199 -12.14 -13.44 3.70
CA VAL A 199 -12.18 -13.57 2.23
C VAL A 199 -11.80 -12.25 1.58
N ALA A 200 -12.34 -11.13 2.05
CA ALA A 200 -11.99 -9.80 1.61
C ALA A 200 -10.49 -9.55 1.69
N LEU A 201 -9.90 -9.80 2.86
CA LEU A 201 -8.46 -9.67 3.07
C LEU A 201 -7.65 -10.60 2.14
N MET A 202 -8.11 -11.82 1.90
CA MET A 202 -7.41 -12.77 1.03
C MET A 202 -7.35 -12.28 -0.43
N VAL A 203 -8.45 -11.73 -0.94
CA VAL A 203 -8.56 -11.23 -2.31
C VAL A 203 -7.55 -10.12 -2.60
N HIS A 204 -7.41 -9.15 -1.69
CA HIS A 204 -6.51 -8.03 -1.95
C HIS A 204 -5.07 -8.25 -1.48
N LYS A 205 -4.82 -9.20 -0.59
CA LYS A 205 -3.48 -9.47 -0.08
C LYS A 205 -2.55 -10.11 -1.10
N ALA A 206 -3.08 -10.96 -1.98
CA ALA A 206 -2.31 -11.59 -3.04
C ALA A 206 -1.78 -10.56 -4.08
N PRO A 207 -2.61 -9.68 -4.67
CA PRO A 207 -2.14 -8.59 -5.54
C PRO A 207 -1.14 -7.65 -4.84
N THR A 208 -1.37 -7.34 -3.56
CA THR A 208 -0.49 -6.45 -2.79
C THR A 208 0.90 -7.06 -2.58
N ALA A 209 0.98 -8.36 -2.26
CA ALA A 209 2.25 -9.08 -2.11
C ALA A 209 3.03 -9.13 -3.43
N LEU A 210 2.35 -9.36 -4.56
CA LEU A 210 2.95 -9.30 -5.89
C LEU A 210 3.49 -7.91 -6.20
N ALA A 211 2.70 -6.88 -5.95
CA ALA A 211 3.08 -5.49 -6.20
C ALA A 211 4.29 -5.08 -5.34
N LEU A 212 4.32 -5.45 -4.05
CA LEU A 212 5.46 -5.21 -3.18
C LEU A 212 6.74 -5.81 -3.77
N THR A 213 6.72 -7.10 -4.10
CA THR A 213 7.93 -7.79 -4.55
C THR A 213 8.40 -7.34 -5.93
N THR A 214 7.50 -7.04 -6.85
CA THR A 214 7.85 -6.48 -8.16
C THR A 214 8.44 -5.07 -8.03
N SER A 215 7.91 -4.24 -7.14
CA SER A 215 8.45 -2.92 -6.84
C SER A 215 9.82 -2.99 -6.18
N LEU A 216 10.02 -3.90 -5.21
CA LEU A 216 11.32 -4.12 -4.58
C LEU A 216 12.38 -4.61 -5.58
N LEU A 217 12.01 -5.49 -6.51
CA LEU A 217 12.91 -5.93 -7.57
C LEU A 217 13.31 -4.77 -8.51
N ALA A 218 12.41 -3.82 -8.75
CA ALA A 218 12.68 -2.63 -9.56
C ALA A 218 13.66 -1.65 -8.89
N THR A 219 13.78 -1.66 -7.54
CA THR A 219 14.76 -0.85 -6.80
C THR A 219 16.18 -1.44 -6.78
N SER A 220 16.42 -2.51 -7.54
CA SER A 220 17.73 -3.21 -7.62
C SER A 220 18.23 -3.78 -6.28
N LEU A 221 17.33 -4.02 -5.32
CA LEU A 221 17.66 -4.68 -4.06
C LEU A 221 18.03 -6.15 -4.27
N PRO A 222 18.99 -6.70 -3.48
CA PRO A 222 19.29 -8.11 -3.50
C PRO A 222 18.08 -8.97 -3.13
N ARG A 223 17.85 -10.07 -3.82
CA ARG A 223 16.71 -10.97 -3.57
C ARG A 223 16.57 -11.42 -2.10
N PRO A 224 17.66 -11.70 -1.33
CA PRO A 224 17.53 -12.03 0.08
C PRO A 224 16.93 -10.88 0.92
N GLU A 225 17.24 -9.63 0.58
CA GLU A 225 16.62 -8.47 1.25
C GLU A 225 15.14 -8.35 0.88
N CYS A 226 14.79 -8.48 -0.41
CA CYS A 226 13.38 -8.50 -0.82
C CYS A 226 12.56 -9.57 -0.08
N ARG A 227 13.13 -10.76 0.18
CA ARG A 227 12.47 -11.81 0.98
C ARG A 227 12.23 -11.39 2.42
N LYS A 228 13.16 -10.64 3.05
CA LYS A 228 12.96 -10.12 4.41
C LYS A 228 11.82 -9.11 4.46
N HIS A 229 11.75 -8.19 3.51
CA HIS A 229 10.66 -7.23 3.39
C HIS A 229 9.31 -7.93 3.17
N LEU A 230 9.27 -8.92 2.29
CA LEU A 230 8.08 -9.75 2.07
C LEU A 230 7.67 -10.52 3.33
N ALA A 231 8.61 -11.12 4.06
CA ALA A 231 8.32 -11.84 5.31
C ALA A 231 7.75 -10.91 6.37
N LEU A 232 8.30 -9.69 6.52
CA LEU A 232 7.79 -8.67 7.44
C LEU A 232 6.35 -8.28 7.07
N PHE A 233 6.07 -8.00 5.80
CA PHE A 233 4.73 -7.71 5.31
C PHE A 233 3.75 -8.86 5.55
N SER A 234 4.16 -10.09 5.26
CA SER A 234 3.29 -11.27 5.40
C SER A 234 2.98 -11.61 6.86
N ALA A 235 3.94 -11.37 7.77
CA ALA A 235 3.77 -11.62 9.21
C ALA A 235 2.94 -10.54 9.92
N SER A 236 2.84 -9.33 9.37
CA SER A 236 2.18 -8.20 10.05
C SER A 236 0.69 -8.43 10.27
N THR A 237 -0.05 -9.02 9.33
CA THR A 237 -1.48 -9.30 9.51
C THR A 237 -1.78 -10.35 10.57
N PRO A 238 -1.12 -11.52 10.61
CA PRO A 238 -1.27 -12.45 11.71
C PRO A 238 -0.97 -11.82 13.07
N ILE A 239 0.14 -11.09 13.16
CA ILE A 239 0.54 -10.40 14.39
C ILE A 239 -0.51 -9.37 14.81
N GLY A 240 -0.96 -8.52 13.86
CA GLY A 240 -1.98 -7.50 14.09
C GLY A 240 -3.32 -8.12 14.55
N ALA A 241 -3.77 -9.19 13.90
CA ALA A 241 -5.04 -9.85 14.23
C ALA A 241 -5.03 -10.47 15.63
N ILE A 242 -3.95 -11.19 15.96
CA ILE A 242 -3.79 -11.83 17.26
C ILE A 242 -3.68 -10.76 18.36
N LEU A 243 -2.82 -9.76 18.15
CA LEU A 243 -2.62 -8.67 19.11
C LEU A 243 -3.92 -7.91 19.37
N THR A 244 -4.64 -7.55 18.31
CA THR A 244 -5.91 -6.81 18.41
C THR A 244 -6.97 -7.63 19.14
N PHE A 245 -7.12 -8.91 18.81
CA PHE A 245 -8.09 -9.79 19.46
C PHE A 245 -7.84 -9.86 20.96
N TYR A 246 -6.61 -10.13 21.39
CA TYR A 246 -6.29 -10.23 22.83
C TYR A 246 -6.37 -8.88 23.54
N LEU A 247 -5.86 -7.81 22.92
CA LEU A 247 -5.91 -6.47 23.48
C LEU A 247 -7.37 -6.01 23.69
N MET A 248 -8.21 -6.16 22.67
CA MET A 248 -9.62 -5.78 22.75
C MET A 248 -10.41 -6.69 23.68
N SER A 249 -10.13 -7.99 23.72
CA SER A 249 -10.76 -8.90 24.67
C SER A 249 -10.45 -8.55 26.12
N TYR A 250 -9.26 -7.96 26.39
CA TYR A 250 -8.85 -7.54 27.71
C TYR A 250 -9.38 -6.16 28.09
N LEU A 251 -9.35 -5.19 27.16
CA LEU A 251 -9.72 -3.79 27.41
C LEU A 251 -11.22 -3.52 27.23
N ALA A 252 -11.89 -4.25 26.35
CA ALA A 252 -13.24 -3.93 25.88
C ALA A 252 -14.34 -4.73 26.61
N SER A 253 -14.44 -4.58 27.92
CA SER A 253 -15.65 -5.01 28.63
C SER A 253 -16.80 -4.01 28.34
N GLY A 254 -17.28 -3.93 27.10
CA GLY A 254 -18.48 -3.16 26.80
C GLY A 254 -18.46 -2.26 25.55
N THR A 255 -17.50 -2.35 24.65
CA THR A 255 -17.50 -1.52 23.43
C THR A 255 -18.20 -2.20 22.25
N ASN A 256 -19.08 -1.45 21.61
CA ASN A 256 -19.86 -1.90 20.45
C ASN A 256 -18.99 -2.18 19.23
N HIS A 257 -19.35 -3.20 18.47
CA HIS A 257 -18.65 -3.80 17.32
C HIS A 257 -18.48 -2.97 16.04
N ASP A 258 -18.69 -1.66 16.05
CA ASP A 258 -18.67 -0.85 14.83
C ASP A 258 -17.27 -0.49 14.30
N TRP A 259 -16.23 -0.97 14.98
CA TRP A 259 -14.85 -0.64 14.63
C TRP A 259 -14.31 -1.36 13.39
N THR A 260 -14.89 -2.50 13.00
CA THR A 260 -14.37 -3.32 11.89
C THR A 260 -14.42 -2.56 10.56
N GLY A 261 -15.57 -1.96 10.22
CA GLY A 261 -15.71 -1.18 9.00
C GLY A 261 -14.83 0.08 9.00
N ALA A 262 -14.76 0.78 10.13
CA ALA A 262 -13.88 1.94 10.29
C ALA A 262 -12.39 1.55 10.16
N ALA A 263 -11.99 0.39 10.70
CA ALA A 263 -10.64 -0.14 10.59
C ALA A 263 -10.28 -0.52 9.14
N LEU A 264 -11.21 -1.12 8.41
CA LEU A 264 -11.05 -1.42 6.97
C LEU A 264 -10.87 -0.13 6.15
N LEU A 265 -11.69 0.89 6.41
CA LEU A 265 -11.55 2.19 5.74
C LEU A 265 -10.26 2.91 6.12
N PHE A 266 -9.86 2.84 7.38
CA PHE A 266 -8.58 3.37 7.83
C PHE A 266 -7.42 2.65 7.13
N SER A 267 -7.48 1.32 7.03
CA SER A 267 -6.53 0.52 6.23
C SER A 267 -6.56 0.93 4.76
N GLY A 268 -7.75 1.17 4.19
CA GLY A 268 -7.92 1.69 2.83
C GLY A 268 -7.22 3.03 2.63
N GLY A 269 -7.32 3.95 3.60
CA GLY A 269 -6.63 5.24 3.58
C GLY A 269 -5.11 5.12 3.61
N THR A 270 -4.56 4.24 4.49
CA THR A 270 -3.12 3.97 4.53
C THR A 270 -2.63 3.36 3.23
N PHE A 271 -3.40 2.44 2.66
CA PHE A 271 -3.06 1.79 1.40
C PHE A 271 -3.14 2.73 0.19
N LEU A 272 -4.15 3.61 0.16
CA LEU A 272 -4.28 4.62 -0.89
C LEU A 272 -3.05 5.53 -0.93
N TYR A 273 -2.53 5.94 0.24
CA TYR A 273 -1.28 6.69 0.33
C TYR A 273 -0.11 5.93 -0.31
N VAL A 274 0.06 4.66 0.06
CA VAL A 274 1.13 3.81 -0.50
C VAL A 274 0.97 3.67 -2.01
N ALA A 275 -0.24 3.44 -2.49
CA ALA A 275 -0.53 3.23 -3.91
C ALA A 275 -0.33 4.48 -4.76
N THR A 276 -0.53 5.67 -4.21
CA THR A 276 -0.49 6.93 -4.97
C THR A 276 0.78 7.75 -4.76
N VAL A 277 1.34 7.75 -3.56
CA VAL A 277 2.48 8.60 -3.18
C VAL A 277 3.79 7.82 -3.20
N LEU A 278 3.81 6.61 -2.60
CA LEU A 278 5.02 5.78 -2.52
C LEU A 278 5.26 4.91 -3.77
N GLN A 279 4.68 5.26 -4.91
CA GLN A 279 4.91 4.54 -6.16
C GLN A 279 6.38 4.63 -6.58
N PRO A 280 7.03 3.54 -6.99
CA PRO A 280 8.38 3.62 -7.53
C PRO A 280 8.36 4.46 -8.79
N VAL A 281 9.02 5.60 -8.75
CA VAL A 281 9.35 6.35 -9.96
C VAL A 281 10.36 5.49 -10.72
N SER A 282 9.88 4.75 -11.72
CA SER A 282 10.72 3.91 -12.56
C SER A 282 11.83 4.77 -13.17
N GLY A 283 13.03 4.69 -12.63
CA GLY A 283 14.20 5.48 -13.05
C GLY A 283 14.65 5.19 -14.49
N HIS A 284 14.08 4.21 -15.14
CA HIS A 284 14.34 3.84 -16.53
C HIS A 284 13.12 4.20 -17.39
N LYS A 285 12.96 5.48 -17.66
CA LYS A 285 11.89 6.01 -18.54
C LYS A 285 11.97 5.56 -20.00
N GLU A 286 13.04 4.90 -20.43
CA GLU A 286 13.32 4.63 -21.84
C GLU A 286 12.90 3.26 -22.35
N ASP A 287 12.72 2.26 -21.47
CA ASP A 287 12.53 0.87 -21.92
C ASP A 287 11.10 0.47 -22.29
N ILE A 288 10.09 1.24 -21.91
CA ILE A 288 8.67 0.92 -22.17
C ILE A 288 7.95 2.07 -22.86
N SER A 289 7.26 1.80 -23.97
CA SER A 289 6.44 2.80 -24.65
C SER A 289 5.32 3.34 -23.74
N ARG A 290 4.93 4.60 -23.91
CA ARG A 290 3.86 5.24 -23.12
C ARG A 290 2.55 4.45 -23.19
N GLY A 291 2.19 3.93 -24.36
CA GLY A 291 0.97 3.13 -24.55
C GLY A 291 1.02 1.83 -23.77
N THR A 292 2.14 1.09 -23.81
CA THR A 292 2.33 -0.15 -23.05
C THR A 292 2.27 0.12 -21.54
N ARG A 293 2.87 1.22 -21.08
CA ARG A 293 2.83 1.59 -19.66
C ARG A 293 1.39 1.85 -19.18
N VAL A 294 0.64 2.66 -19.90
CA VAL A 294 -0.78 2.94 -19.57
C VAL A 294 -1.60 1.66 -19.62
N GLY A 295 -1.39 0.82 -20.64
CA GLY A 295 -2.08 -0.46 -20.77
C GLY A 295 -1.80 -1.42 -19.61
N LEU A 296 -0.53 -1.51 -19.15
CA LEU A 296 -0.15 -2.35 -18.01
C LEU A 296 -0.73 -1.83 -16.69
N ILE A 297 -0.73 -0.51 -16.46
CA ILE A 297 -1.36 0.09 -15.27
C ILE A 297 -2.86 -0.21 -15.29
N ALA A 298 -3.55 0.06 -16.40
CA ALA A 298 -4.97 -0.20 -16.54
C ALA A 298 -5.30 -1.69 -16.34
N LEU A 299 -4.54 -2.60 -16.96
CA LEU A 299 -4.70 -4.04 -16.75
C LEU A 299 -4.54 -4.40 -15.27
N GLY A 300 -3.48 -3.89 -14.62
CA GLY A 300 -3.22 -4.11 -13.19
C GLY A 300 -4.38 -3.62 -12.31
N MET A 301 -5.00 -2.49 -12.64
CA MET A 301 -6.14 -1.96 -11.87
C MET A 301 -7.38 -2.85 -11.94
N PHE A 302 -7.66 -3.47 -13.08
CA PHE A 302 -8.84 -4.32 -13.23
C PHE A 302 -8.67 -5.72 -12.65
N VAL A 303 -7.45 -6.24 -12.50
CA VAL A 303 -7.21 -7.58 -11.96
C VAL A 303 -7.78 -7.77 -10.56
N PRO A 304 -7.51 -6.91 -9.55
CA PRO A 304 -8.08 -7.07 -8.21
C PRO A 304 -9.60 -6.95 -8.21
N PHE A 305 -10.15 -6.03 -9.00
CA PHE A 305 -11.59 -5.84 -9.15
C PHE A 305 -12.29 -7.09 -9.71
N THR A 306 -11.78 -7.67 -10.81
CA THR A 306 -12.34 -8.88 -11.40
C THR A 306 -12.22 -10.08 -10.46
N LEU A 307 -11.09 -10.20 -9.76
CA LEU A 307 -10.88 -11.24 -8.77
C LEU A 307 -11.89 -11.12 -7.61
N GLY A 308 -12.09 -9.93 -7.08
CA GLY A 308 -13.09 -9.63 -6.05
C GLY A 308 -14.51 -9.95 -6.52
N SER A 309 -14.88 -9.54 -7.74
CA SER A 309 -16.20 -9.82 -8.32
C SER A 309 -16.48 -11.31 -8.48
N VAL A 310 -15.50 -12.09 -8.94
CA VAL A 310 -15.67 -13.54 -9.14
C VAL A 310 -15.79 -14.27 -7.81
N LEU A 311 -14.99 -13.90 -6.81
CA LEU A 311 -15.00 -14.54 -5.49
C LEU A 311 -16.13 -14.04 -4.59
N GLY A 312 -16.52 -12.76 -4.72
CA GLY A 312 -17.60 -12.15 -3.93
C GLY A 312 -19.02 -12.58 -4.36
N HIS A 313 -19.24 -12.93 -5.64
CA HIS A 313 -20.56 -13.39 -6.13
C HIS A 313 -20.93 -14.82 -5.73
N GLY A 314 -20.05 -15.54 -5.03
CA GLY A 314 -20.33 -16.91 -4.53
C GLY A 314 -21.30 -17.00 -3.35
N HIS A 315 -21.74 -15.89 -2.78
CA HIS A 315 -22.54 -15.88 -1.53
C HIS A 315 -23.92 -15.20 -1.67
N GLY A 316 -24.39 -14.96 -2.88
CA GLY A 316 -25.69 -14.36 -3.14
C GLY A 316 -26.70 -15.33 -3.75
N HIS A 317 -27.11 -16.35 -3.02
CA HIS A 317 -28.36 -17.12 -3.27
C HIS A 317 -28.84 -17.74 -1.96
#